data_57efbeded0c838a4fc2390ca6832258d
#
_entry.id   57efbeded0c838a4fc2390ca6832258d
#
_cell.length_a   1.000
_cell.length_b   1.000
_cell.length_c   1.000
_cell.angle_alpha   90.00
_cell.angle_beta   90.00
_cell.angle_gamma   90.00
#
_symmetry.space_group_name_H-M   'P 1'
#
loop_
_entity.id
_entity.type
_entity.pdbx_description
1 polymer ?
#
loop_
_entity_poly.entity_id
_entity_poly.type
_entity_poly.pdbx_seq_one_letter_code
_entity_poly.pdbx_strand_id
1 'polypeptide(L)'
;MATYNKRGYKAPKEKEVKEVNEETQVVIDEKDSTTAGVFSKLDETASKTEDWVAKNQKIIIGLVAGIAIATIGYLAYQKFVENPKQDEAASEMFVAQQNFEKATNGVASDSLYKLALNGSEGKFGFIKIADEYSGTDAGNLANYYAGIASLNIGKYDDAIKYLGEFKSKEAIVGALAIGAIGDAYSQKNQQKEALDYYVKAAESNKNDFTTPRFLLKAGKTALALGQKEDALKYLTDIKDNYDTTPEAAAVDVLIGLAQ
;
A
#
# COMPACT_ATOMS: atom_id res chain seq x y z
N MET A 1 14.78 -41.22 24.59
CA MET A 1 14.14 -42.22 23.72
C MET A 1 12.76 -42.50 24.28
N ALA A 2 11.73 -41.96 23.65
CA ALA A 2 10.33 -42.20 24.05
C ALA A 2 9.70 -43.08 22.97
N THR A 3 9.36 -44.31 23.34
CA THR A 3 8.74 -45.32 22.48
C THR A 3 7.24 -45.07 22.35
N TYR A 4 6.80 -44.80 21.15
CA TYR A 4 5.38 -44.61 20.79
C TYR A 4 4.69 -45.97 20.69
N ASN A 5 3.77 -46.29 21.61
CA ASN A 5 2.98 -47.54 21.58
C ASN A 5 1.79 -47.38 20.62
N LYS A 6 1.80 -48.14 19.52
CA LYS A 6 0.67 -48.34 18.61
C LYS A 6 -0.48 -49.05 19.32
N ARG A 7 -1.57 -48.38 19.63
CA ARG A 7 -2.83 -49.03 20.06
C ARG A 7 -3.39 -49.86 18.91
N GLY A 8 -3.49 -51.13 19.12
CA GLY A 8 -4.04 -52.09 18.17
C GLY A 8 -5.51 -51.87 17.90
N TYR A 9 -5.84 -51.88 16.61
CA TYR A 9 -7.20 -51.90 16.09
C TYR A 9 -7.85 -53.26 16.42
N LYS A 10 -8.88 -53.29 17.29
CA LYS A 10 -9.70 -54.48 17.52
C LYS A 10 -10.78 -54.52 16.45
N ALA A 11 -10.77 -55.59 15.63
CA ALA A 11 -11.84 -55.88 14.69
C ALA A 11 -13.19 -56.05 15.42
N PRO A 12 -14.30 -55.62 14.81
CA PRO A 12 -15.64 -55.82 15.41
C PRO A 12 -15.98 -57.30 15.45
N LYS A 13 -16.51 -57.75 16.59
CA LYS A 13 -17.08 -59.10 16.74
C LYS A 13 -18.27 -59.27 15.85
N GLU A 14 -18.32 -60.38 15.07
CA GLU A 14 -19.51 -60.86 14.38
C GLU A 14 -20.65 -61.01 15.38
N LYS A 15 -21.77 -60.33 15.12
CA LYS A 15 -23.01 -60.56 15.83
C LYS A 15 -23.76 -61.76 15.16
N GLU A 16 -24.05 -62.78 15.95
CA GLU A 16 -24.89 -63.88 15.57
C GLU A 16 -26.23 -63.34 15.03
N VAL A 17 -26.60 -63.80 13.84
CA VAL A 17 -27.90 -63.56 13.20
C VAL A 17 -28.92 -64.43 13.92
N LYS A 18 -29.80 -63.81 14.70
CA LYS A 18 -31.02 -64.47 15.12
C LYS A 18 -32.00 -64.39 13.96
N GLU A 19 -32.43 -65.57 13.49
CA GLU A 19 -33.55 -65.74 12.60
C GLU A 19 -34.79 -65.02 13.18
N VAL A 20 -35.30 -64.08 12.42
CA VAL A 20 -36.63 -63.47 12.66
C VAL A 20 -37.44 -63.71 11.41
N ASN A 21 -38.58 -64.33 11.64
CA ASN A 21 -39.58 -64.79 10.69
C ASN A 21 -39.93 -63.83 9.57
N GLU A 22 -40.25 -64.45 8.44
CA GLU A 22 -40.96 -63.88 7.29
C GLU A 22 -42.19 -63.10 7.77
N GLU A 23 -42.29 -61.83 7.38
CA GLU A 23 -43.42 -61.18 6.78
C GLU A 23 -43.17 -59.66 6.75
N THR A 24 -43.28 -59.14 5.56
CA THR A 24 -43.19 -57.75 5.09
C THR A 24 -41.83 -57.38 4.51
N GLN A 25 -41.53 -57.89 3.33
CA GLN A 25 -40.64 -57.17 2.41
C GLN A 25 -41.35 -55.87 1.96
N VAL A 26 -41.02 -54.77 2.63
CA VAL A 26 -41.20 -53.45 2.02
C VAL A 26 -40.12 -53.35 0.96
N VAL A 27 -40.45 -53.60 -0.29
CA VAL A 27 -39.63 -53.29 -1.45
C VAL A 27 -39.59 -51.77 -1.49
N ILE A 28 -38.56 -51.19 -0.85
CA ILE A 28 -38.25 -49.77 -1.04
C ILE A 28 -37.64 -49.70 -2.44
N ASP A 29 -38.42 -49.23 -3.40
CA ASP A 29 -37.98 -48.97 -4.74
C ASP A 29 -36.86 -47.87 -4.62
N GLU A 30 -35.62 -48.24 -4.86
CA GLU A 30 -34.43 -47.36 -4.77
C GLU A 30 -34.58 -46.15 -5.68
N LYS A 31 -35.56 -46.13 -6.57
CA LYS A 31 -35.84 -45.03 -7.50
C LYS A 31 -36.54 -43.83 -6.89
N ASP A 32 -37.19 -43.99 -5.72
CA ASP A 32 -37.94 -42.91 -5.07
C ASP A 32 -37.25 -42.25 -3.87
N SER A 33 -36.01 -42.67 -3.55
CA SER A 33 -35.22 -42.01 -2.52
C SER A 33 -34.55 -40.73 -3.07
N THR A 34 -35.01 -39.59 -2.60
CA THR A 34 -34.37 -38.27 -2.88
C THR A 34 -32.88 -38.29 -2.59
N THR A 35 -32.44 -39.08 -1.62
CA THR A 35 -31.04 -39.24 -1.23
C THR A 35 -30.27 -40.05 -2.27
N ALA A 36 -30.83 -41.14 -2.80
CA ALA A 36 -30.23 -41.94 -3.87
C ALA A 36 -30.08 -41.11 -5.16
N GLY A 37 -31.06 -40.25 -5.48
CA GLY A 37 -31.00 -39.33 -6.61
C GLY A 37 -29.92 -38.25 -6.48
N VAL A 38 -29.64 -37.80 -5.27
CA VAL A 38 -28.55 -36.83 -5.01
C VAL A 38 -27.19 -37.53 -5.15
N PHE A 39 -27.01 -38.74 -4.60
CA PHE A 39 -25.78 -39.50 -4.73
C PHE A 39 -25.47 -39.89 -6.18
N SER A 40 -26.47 -40.33 -6.92
CA SER A 40 -26.36 -40.65 -8.34
C SER A 40 -25.95 -39.43 -9.19
N LYS A 41 -26.51 -38.26 -8.90
CA LYS A 41 -26.08 -37.00 -9.57
C LYS A 41 -24.67 -36.56 -9.18
N LEU A 42 -24.24 -36.78 -7.93
CA LEU A 42 -22.88 -36.53 -7.49
C LEU A 42 -21.87 -37.45 -8.18
N ASP A 43 -22.19 -38.75 -8.28
CA ASP A 43 -21.37 -39.76 -8.98
C ASP A 43 -21.27 -39.44 -10.48
N GLU A 44 -22.38 -39.10 -11.13
CA GLU A 44 -22.39 -38.70 -12.54
C GLU A 44 -21.57 -37.42 -12.78
N THR A 45 -21.66 -36.45 -11.86
CA THR A 45 -20.87 -35.21 -11.95
C THR A 45 -19.39 -35.48 -11.68
N ALA A 46 -19.06 -36.34 -10.71
CA ALA A 46 -17.69 -36.77 -10.42
C ALA A 46 -17.07 -37.48 -11.63
N SER A 47 -17.79 -38.46 -12.20
CA SER A 47 -17.36 -39.20 -13.39
C SER A 47 -17.12 -38.29 -14.60
N LYS A 48 -18.01 -37.34 -14.89
CA LYS A 48 -17.84 -36.35 -15.95
C LYS A 48 -16.63 -35.44 -15.73
N THR A 49 -16.37 -35.10 -14.47
CA THR A 49 -15.19 -34.27 -14.09
C THR A 49 -13.91 -35.08 -14.26
N GLU A 50 -13.90 -36.35 -13.85
CA GLU A 50 -12.76 -37.24 -14.03
C GLU A 50 -12.43 -37.45 -15.51
N ASP A 51 -13.44 -37.70 -16.34
CA ASP A 51 -13.28 -37.89 -17.79
C ASP A 51 -12.75 -36.60 -18.46
N TRP A 52 -13.27 -35.46 -18.05
CA TRP A 52 -12.78 -34.16 -18.56
C TRP A 52 -11.33 -33.91 -18.16
N VAL A 53 -10.96 -34.15 -16.89
CA VAL A 53 -9.58 -34.02 -16.40
C VAL A 53 -8.66 -35.00 -17.13
N ALA A 54 -9.06 -36.25 -17.26
CA ALA A 54 -8.26 -37.29 -17.99
C ALA A 54 -8.03 -36.89 -19.46
N LYS A 55 -9.06 -36.42 -20.14
CA LYS A 55 -8.99 -35.96 -21.53
C LYS A 55 -8.10 -34.72 -21.70
N ASN A 56 -8.08 -33.82 -20.71
CA ASN A 56 -7.33 -32.56 -20.77
C ASN A 56 -6.02 -32.61 -19.94
N GLN A 57 -5.64 -33.76 -19.41
CA GLN A 57 -4.50 -33.95 -18.51
C GLN A 57 -3.21 -33.30 -19.05
N LYS A 58 -2.89 -33.47 -20.33
CA LYS A 58 -1.67 -32.87 -20.93
C LYS A 58 -1.70 -31.34 -20.91
N ILE A 59 -2.89 -30.74 -21.14
CA ILE A 59 -3.07 -29.28 -21.13
C ILE A 59 -2.97 -28.77 -19.68
N ILE A 60 -3.61 -29.45 -18.75
CA ILE A 60 -3.58 -29.10 -17.31
C ILE A 60 -2.13 -29.17 -16.78
N ILE A 61 -1.42 -30.27 -17.07
CA ILE A 61 -0.01 -30.42 -16.68
C ILE A 61 0.86 -29.32 -17.33
N GLY A 62 0.65 -29.04 -18.61
CA GLY A 62 1.36 -27.98 -19.32
C GLY A 62 1.12 -26.59 -18.70
N LEU A 63 -0.11 -26.29 -18.32
CA LEU A 63 -0.47 -25.04 -17.68
C LEU A 63 0.15 -24.93 -16.28
N VAL A 64 0.06 -25.99 -15.46
CA VAL A 64 0.66 -26.04 -14.12
C VAL A 64 2.19 -25.92 -14.21
N ALA A 65 2.82 -26.63 -15.15
CA ALA A 65 4.25 -26.51 -15.39
C ALA A 65 4.66 -25.10 -15.84
N GLY A 66 3.89 -24.47 -16.72
CA GLY A 66 4.10 -23.09 -17.15
C GLY A 66 4.04 -22.09 -15.98
N ILE A 67 3.03 -22.22 -15.11
CA ILE A 67 2.91 -21.40 -13.90
C ILE A 67 4.10 -21.65 -12.96
N ALA A 68 4.49 -22.90 -12.75
CA ALA A 68 5.62 -23.26 -11.89
C ALA A 68 6.94 -22.66 -12.41
N ILE A 69 7.20 -22.75 -13.72
CA ILE A 69 8.40 -22.16 -14.34
C ILE A 69 8.38 -20.62 -14.20
N ALA A 70 7.26 -19.99 -14.46
CA ALA A 70 7.10 -18.53 -14.29
C ALA A 70 7.34 -18.09 -12.84
N THR A 71 6.80 -18.85 -11.87
CA THR A 71 6.99 -18.59 -10.44
C THR A 71 8.44 -18.75 -10.02
N ILE A 72 9.11 -19.84 -10.44
CA ILE A 72 10.53 -20.09 -10.15
C ILE A 72 11.40 -19.00 -10.79
N GLY A 73 11.11 -18.61 -12.03
CA GLY A 73 11.81 -17.53 -12.73
C GLY A 73 11.65 -16.20 -12.00
N TYR A 74 10.44 -15.88 -11.55
CA TYR A 74 10.16 -14.66 -10.74
C TYR A 74 10.92 -14.68 -9.41
N LEU A 75 10.89 -15.79 -8.67
CA LEU A 75 11.62 -15.92 -7.40
C LEU A 75 13.14 -15.82 -7.58
N ALA A 76 13.66 -16.40 -8.66
CA ALA A 76 15.07 -16.28 -8.99
C ALA A 76 15.45 -14.84 -9.34
N TYR A 77 14.65 -14.16 -10.15
CA TYR A 77 14.85 -12.73 -10.45
C TYR A 77 14.83 -11.87 -9.17
N GLN A 78 13.84 -12.08 -8.32
CA GLN A 78 13.73 -11.36 -7.04
C GLN A 78 14.97 -11.59 -6.16
N LYS A 79 15.40 -12.84 -6.00
CA LYS A 79 16.54 -13.20 -5.14
C LYS A 79 17.88 -12.73 -5.66
N PHE A 80 18.13 -12.81 -6.98
CA PHE A 80 19.46 -12.57 -7.56
C PHE A 80 19.62 -11.20 -8.20
N VAL A 81 18.53 -10.47 -8.46
CA VAL A 81 18.59 -9.16 -9.11
C VAL A 81 17.96 -8.08 -8.23
N GLU A 82 16.72 -8.27 -7.81
CA GLU A 82 15.97 -7.25 -7.09
C GLU A 82 16.48 -7.05 -5.65
N ASN A 83 16.59 -8.12 -4.85
CA ASN A 83 17.02 -8.02 -3.46
C ASN A 83 18.44 -7.43 -3.32
N PRO A 84 19.47 -7.88 -4.05
CA PRO A 84 20.79 -7.25 -3.98
C PRO A 84 20.77 -5.77 -4.34
N LYS A 85 19.98 -5.37 -5.34
CA LYS A 85 19.82 -3.96 -5.71
C LYS A 85 19.13 -3.15 -4.62
N GLN A 86 18.13 -3.72 -3.93
CA GLN A 86 17.47 -3.10 -2.77
C GLN A 86 18.45 -2.88 -1.61
N ASP A 87 19.23 -3.91 -1.27
CA ASP A 87 20.21 -3.87 -0.17
C ASP A 87 21.33 -2.85 -0.45
N GLU A 88 21.83 -2.81 -1.67
CA GLU A 88 22.84 -1.82 -2.11
C GLU A 88 22.28 -0.40 -2.02
N ALA A 89 21.08 -0.16 -2.56
CA ALA A 89 20.44 1.13 -2.52
C ALA A 89 20.21 1.63 -1.08
N ALA A 90 19.77 0.76 -0.19
CA ALA A 90 19.59 1.09 1.23
C ALA A 90 20.92 1.43 1.92
N SER A 91 21.98 0.69 1.61
CA SER A 91 23.32 0.96 2.13
C SER A 91 23.89 2.30 1.64
N GLU A 92 23.72 2.62 0.36
CA GLU A 92 24.15 3.90 -0.20
C GLU A 92 23.40 5.09 0.40
N MET A 93 22.12 4.92 0.74
CA MET A 93 21.26 5.98 1.26
C MET A 93 21.63 6.42 2.69
N PHE A 94 22.33 5.59 3.46
CA PHE A 94 22.57 5.81 4.88
C PHE A 94 23.25 7.16 5.21
N VAL A 95 24.32 7.51 4.50
CA VAL A 95 25.06 8.78 4.73
C VAL A 95 24.21 9.99 4.33
N ALA A 96 23.45 9.89 3.24
CA ALA A 96 22.54 10.95 2.83
C ALA A 96 21.45 11.19 3.88
N GLN A 97 20.89 10.11 4.45
CA GLN A 97 19.91 10.20 5.53
C GLN A 97 20.49 10.84 6.79
N GLN A 98 21.72 10.48 7.20
CA GLN A 98 22.38 11.12 8.34
C GLN A 98 22.56 12.62 8.15
N ASN A 99 22.97 13.05 6.95
CA ASN A 99 23.13 14.48 6.67
C ASN A 99 21.78 15.19 6.68
N PHE A 100 20.73 14.58 6.15
CA PHE A 100 19.37 15.11 6.20
C PHE A 100 18.85 15.22 7.64
N GLU A 101 19.04 14.17 8.45
CA GLU A 101 18.63 14.17 9.86
C GLU A 101 19.36 15.25 10.67
N LYS A 102 20.67 15.41 10.47
CA LYS A 102 21.44 16.50 11.09
C LYS A 102 20.92 17.88 10.66
N ALA A 103 20.50 18.03 9.39
CA ALA A 103 19.92 19.26 8.88
C ALA A 103 18.56 19.59 9.50
N THR A 104 17.73 18.57 9.78
CA THR A 104 16.38 18.76 10.34
C THR A 104 16.38 18.91 11.85
N ASN A 105 17.26 18.22 12.58
CA ASN A 105 17.31 18.21 14.04
C ASN A 105 18.25 19.26 14.63
N GLY A 106 19.08 19.92 13.83
CA GLY A 106 20.04 20.93 14.22
C GLY A 106 19.63 22.35 13.81
N VAL A 107 20.60 23.24 13.79
CA VAL A 107 20.43 24.53 13.10
C VAL A 107 20.36 24.21 11.61
N ALA A 108 19.21 24.41 11.00
CA ALA A 108 18.96 24.15 9.59
C ALA A 108 20.11 24.74 8.75
N SER A 109 20.88 23.87 8.12
CA SER A 109 22.06 24.26 7.34
C SER A 109 21.88 23.80 5.90
N ASP A 110 21.81 24.77 5.00
CA ASP A 110 21.80 24.53 3.55
C ASP A 110 22.94 23.60 3.12
N SER A 111 24.06 23.65 3.83
CA SER A 111 25.23 22.80 3.57
C SER A 111 24.91 21.33 3.79
N LEU A 112 24.23 20.99 4.90
CA LEU A 112 23.87 19.61 5.20
C LEU A 112 22.84 19.08 4.23
N TYR A 113 21.82 19.88 3.85
CA TYR A 113 20.89 19.49 2.80
C TYR A 113 21.56 19.29 1.45
N LYS A 114 22.55 20.13 1.09
CA LYS A 114 23.36 19.94 -0.13
C LYS A 114 24.19 18.67 -0.09
N LEU A 115 24.76 18.30 1.07
CA LEU A 115 25.47 17.04 1.25
C LEU A 115 24.51 15.84 1.13
N ALA A 116 23.32 15.93 1.72
CA ALA A 116 22.29 14.92 1.58
C ALA A 116 21.85 14.73 0.11
N LEU A 117 21.68 15.82 -0.64
CA LEU A 117 21.28 15.78 -2.04
C LEU A 117 22.37 15.23 -2.96
N ASN A 118 23.61 15.70 -2.81
CA ASN A 118 24.68 15.42 -3.77
C ASN A 118 25.60 14.28 -3.36
N GLY A 119 25.56 13.87 -2.08
CA GLY A 119 26.42 12.86 -1.51
C GLY A 119 27.64 13.44 -0.77
N SER A 120 28.25 12.62 0.06
CA SER A 120 29.44 12.90 0.84
C SER A 120 30.14 11.60 1.23
N GLU A 121 31.39 11.68 1.68
CA GLU A 121 32.15 10.53 2.18
C GLU A 121 32.25 9.36 1.17
N GLY A 122 32.24 9.67 -0.12
CA GLY A 122 32.29 8.67 -1.19
C GLY A 122 30.96 7.92 -1.42
N LYS A 123 29.89 8.32 -0.73
CA LYS A 123 28.54 7.76 -0.87
C LYS A 123 27.64 8.67 -1.70
N PHE A 124 26.63 8.06 -2.32
CA PHE A 124 25.68 8.78 -3.13
C PHE A 124 24.75 9.65 -2.29
N GLY A 125 24.36 10.80 -2.86
CA GLY A 125 23.26 11.60 -2.33
C GLY A 125 21.91 11.14 -2.88
N PHE A 126 20.83 11.70 -2.33
CA PHE A 126 19.47 11.31 -2.68
C PHE A 126 19.17 11.44 -4.18
N ILE A 127 19.71 12.46 -4.85
CA ILE A 127 19.51 12.67 -6.29
C ILE A 127 20.00 11.44 -7.08
N LYS A 128 21.27 11.04 -6.83
CA LYS A 128 21.84 9.91 -7.53
C LYS A 128 21.20 8.58 -7.14
N ILE A 129 20.79 8.42 -5.88
CA ILE A 129 20.09 7.23 -5.42
C ILE A 129 18.71 7.09 -6.10
N ALA A 130 17.97 8.19 -6.22
CA ALA A 130 16.68 8.21 -6.91
C ALA A 130 16.82 7.80 -8.39
N ASP A 131 17.88 8.24 -9.06
CA ASP A 131 18.13 7.95 -10.47
C ASP A 131 18.65 6.50 -10.68
N GLU A 132 19.74 6.11 -10.00
CA GLU A 132 20.43 4.83 -10.21
C GLU A 132 19.63 3.63 -9.69
N TYR A 133 18.93 3.84 -8.56
CA TYR A 133 18.12 2.80 -7.91
C TYR A 133 16.62 3.01 -8.09
N SER A 134 16.23 3.66 -9.19
CA SER A 134 14.82 3.83 -9.52
C SER A 134 14.12 2.44 -9.58
N GLY A 135 12.91 2.34 -9.04
CA GLY A 135 12.18 1.07 -8.90
C GLY A 135 12.48 0.29 -7.62
N THR A 136 13.49 0.68 -6.81
CA THR A 136 13.68 0.16 -5.45
C THR A 136 12.93 1.00 -4.42
N ASP A 137 12.66 0.42 -3.25
CA ASP A 137 12.03 1.17 -2.14
C ASP A 137 12.94 2.32 -1.67
N ALA A 138 14.27 2.10 -1.62
CA ALA A 138 15.24 3.13 -1.28
C ALA A 138 15.29 4.25 -2.32
N GLY A 139 15.28 3.93 -3.63
CA GLY A 139 15.21 4.93 -4.70
C GLY A 139 13.91 5.74 -4.65
N ASN A 140 12.78 5.07 -4.39
CA ASN A 140 11.51 5.77 -4.19
C ASN A 140 11.54 6.69 -2.96
N LEU A 141 12.10 6.23 -1.84
CA LEU A 141 12.26 7.04 -0.62
C LEU A 141 13.26 8.18 -0.82
N ALA A 142 14.30 7.98 -1.63
CA ALA A 142 15.26 9.02 -2.01
C ALA A 142 14.57 10.18 -2.76
N ASN A 143 13.56 9.91 -3.59
CA ASN A 143 12.73 10.96 -4.20
C ASN A 143 12.06 11.84 -3.14
N TYR A 144 11.47 11.25 -2.09
CA TYR A 144 10.88 12.02 -1.01
C TYR A 144 11.89 12.92 -0.31
N TYR A 145 13.02 12.35 0.12
CA TYR A 145 14.07 13.12 0.82
C TYR A 145 14.72 14.16 -0.08
N ALA A 146 14.96 13.85 -1.35
CA ALA A 146 15.48 14.82 -2.32
C ALA A 146 14.54 15.99 -2.50
N GLY A 147 13.23 15.73 -2.59
CA GLY A 147 12.22 16.75 -2.71
C GLY A 147 12.15 17.65 -1.47
N ILE A 148 12.11 17.06 -0.27
CA ILE A 148 12.07 17.85 0.98
C ILE A 148 13.38 18.64 1.18
N ALA A 149 14.55 18.04 0.93
CA ALA A 149 15.82 18.76 1.01
C ALA A 149 15.89 19.93 0.02
N SER A 150 15.43 19.72 -1.22
CA SER A 150 15.37 20.76 -2.25
C SER A 150 14.44 21.90 -1.88
N LEU A 151 13.28 21.59 -1.29
CA LEU A 151 12.35 22.59 -0.76
C LEU A 151 13.02 23.48 0.29
N ASN A 152 13.73 22.86 1.23
CA ASN A 152 14.39 23.58 2.33
C ASN A 152 15.53 24.53 1.86
N ILE A 153 16.20 24.21 0.76
CA ILE A 153 17.27 25.06 0.19
C ILE A 153 16.78 25.97 -0.96
N GLY A 154 15.45 26.11 -1.13
CA GLY A 154 14.86 27.00 -2.13
C GLY A 154 14.91 26.50 -3.59
N LYS A 155 15.26 25.23 -3.81
CA LYS A 155 15.23 24.60 -5.15
C LYS A 155 13.83 24.04 -5.45
N TYR A 156 12.87 24.93 -5.65
CA TYR A 156 11.46 24.57 -5.71
C TYR A 156 11.10 23.68 -6.92
N ASP A 157 11.75 23.88 -8.07
CA ASP A 157 11.51 23.04 -9.24
C ASP A 157 11.99 21.60 -9.03
N ASP A 158 13.17 21.44 -8.40
CA ASP A 158 13.67 20.12 -8.00
C ASP A 158 12.75 19.47 -6.95
N ALA A 159 12.25 20.25 -6.00
CA ALA A 159 11.32 19.76 -4.99
C ALA A 159 10.04 19.20 -5.63
N ILE A 160 9.45 19.94 -6.55
CA ILE A 160 8.24 19.52 -7.29
C ILE A 160 8.52 18.25 -8.09
N LYS A 161 9.67 18.19 -8.78
CA LYS A 161 10.07 17.02 -9.58
C LYS A 161 10.16 15.78 -8.70
N TYR A 162 11.01 15.79 -7.69
CA TYR A 162 11.28 14.60 -6.88
C TYR A 162 10.07 14.17 -6.03
N LEU A 163 9.34 15.11 -5.41
CA LEU A 163 8.10 14.77 -4.70
C LEU A 163 7.02 14.23 -5.63
N GLY A 164 6.99 14.70 -6.89
CA GLY A 164 6.07 14.20 -7.91
C GLY A 164 6.37 12.75 -8.35
N GLU A 165 7.63 12.34 -8.29
CA GLU A 165 8.07 10.97 -8.60
C GLU A 165 7.90 10.00 -7.42
N PHE A 166 7.76 10.53 -6.18
CA PHE A 166 7.57 9.71 -4.99
C PHE A 166 6.20 9.02 -4.97
N LYS A 167 6.19 7.72 -4.72
CA LYS A 167 4.98 6.89 -4.59
C LYS A 167 4.89 6.34 -3.18
N SER A 168 3.91 6.82 -2.41
CA SER A 168 3.69 6.33 -1.05
C SER A 168 2.52 5.36 -1.01
N LYS A 169 2.71 4.24 -0.30
CA LYS A 169 1.64 3.34 0.14
C LYS A 169 1.04 3.83 1.47
N GLU A 170 1.78 4.66 2.19
CA GLU A 170 1.40 5.22 3.49
C GLU A 170 0.60 6.50 3.29
N ALA A 171 -0.62 6.50 3.78
CA ALA A 171 -1.59 7.57 3.59
C ALA A 171 -1.08 8.94 4.08
N ILE A 172 -0.48 8.99 5.28
CA ILE A 172 0.02 10.23 5.89
C ILE A 172 1.22 10.77 5.10
N VAL A 173 2.20 9.92 4.79
CA VAL A 173 3.41 10.33 4.07
C VAL A 173 3.08 10.79 2.65
N GLY A 174 2.13 10.10 1.99
CA GLY A 174 1.63 10.52 0.68
C GLY A 174 1.00 11.91 0.70
N ALA A 175 0.12 12.19 1.68
CA ALA A 175 -0.48 13.49 1.85
C ALA A 175 0.57 14.59 2.14
N LEU A 176 1.57 14.29 2.98
CA LEU A 176 2.66 15.22 3.27
C LEU A 176 3.49 15.55 2.03
N ALA A 177 3.80 14.56 1.19
CA ALA A 177 4.53 14.78 -0.06
C ALA A 177 3.74 15.67 -1.03
N ILE A 178 2.44 15.40 -1.21
CA ILE A 178 1.54 16.21 -2.05
C ILE A 178 1.48 17.66 -1.52
N GLY A 179 1.33 17.82 -0.21
CA GLY A 179 1.27 19.13 0.42
C GLY A 179 2.59 19.91 0.33
N ALA A 180 3.74 19.21 0.36
CA ALA A 180 5.06 19.82 0.18
C ALA A 180 5.28 20.31 -1.28
N ILE A 181 4.66 19.67 -2.27
CA ILE A 181 4.59 20.22 -3.65
C ILE A 181 3.80 21.53 -3.64
N GLY A 182 2.68 21.59 -2.92
CA GLY A 182 1.91 22.82 -2.71
C GLY A 182 2.76 23.93 -2.07
N ASP A 183 3.58 23.58 -1.06
CA ASP A 183 4.52 24.51 -0.43
C ASP A 183 5.55 25.07 -1.45
N ALA A 184 6.10 24.20 -2.30
CA ALA A 184 7.04 24.63 -3.36
C ALA A 184 6.37 25.60 -4.36
N TYR A 185 5.15 25.32 -4.80
CA TYR A 185 4.39 26.25 -5.66
C TYR A 185 4.08 27.57 -4.97
N SER A 186 3.71 27.54 -3.70
CA SER A 186 3.46 28.74 -2.91
C SER A 186 4.72 29.63 -2.83
N GLN A 187 5.88 29.05 -2.58
CA GLN A 187 7.16 29.76 -2.56
C GLN A 187 7.56 30.34 -3.93
N LYS A 188 7.07 29.76 -5.01
CA LYS A 188 7.23 30.27 -6.38
C LYS A 188 6.19 31.37 -6.73
N ASN A 189 5.36 31.81 -5.78
CA ASN A 189 4.22 32.69 -6.00
C ASN A 189 3.16 32.14 -6.97
N GLN A 190 3.13 30.83 -7.19
CA GLN A 190 2.15 30.12 -7.99
C GLN A 190 0.98 29.66 -7.11
N GLN A 191 0.20 30.63 -6.62
CA GLN A 191 -0.82 30.39 -5.57
C GLN A 191 -1.99 29.50 -6.02
N LYS A 192 -2.32 29.50 -7.33
CA LYS A 192 -3.39 28.62 -7.85
C LYS A 192 -2.97 27.17 -7.79
N GLU A 193 -1.78 26.87 -8.29
CA GLU A 193 -1.20 25.52 -8.24
C GLU A 193 -0.98 25.06 -6.79
N ALA A 194 -0.55 25.98 -5.91
CA ALA A 194 -0.43 25.67 -4.48
C ALA A 194 -1.77 25.26 -3.87
N LEU A 195 -2.85 26.00 -4.17
CA LEU A 195 -4.20 25.67 -3.71
C LEU A 195 -4.63 24.29 -4.18
N ASP A 196 -4.46 23.97 -5.45
CA ASP A 196 -4.82 22.67 -6.02
C ASP A 196 -4.10 21.52 -5.30
N TYR A 197 -2.80 21.68 -5.02
CA TYR A 197 -2.02 20.68 -4.30
C TYR A 197 -2.40 20.57 -2.84
N TYR A 198 -2.74 21.67 -2.15
CA TYR A 198 -3.22 21.60 -0.77
C TYR A 198 -4.58 20.90 -0.67
N VAL A 199 -5.51 21.18 -1.58
CA VAL A 199 -6.80 20.47 -1.66
C VAL A 199 -6.57 18.99 -1.93
N LYS A 200 -5.74 18.65 -2.92
CA LYS A 200 -5.37 17.26 -3.23
C LYS A 200 -4.76 16.55 -2.03
N ALA A 201 -3.89 17.21 -1.25
CA ALA A 201 -3.30 16.66 -0.05
C ALA A 201 -4.35 16.40 1.04
N ALA A 202 -5.29 17.32 1.25
CA ALA A 202 -6.37 17.17 2.22
C ALA A 202 -7.34 16.04 1.87
N GLU A 203 -7.58 15.83 0.58
CA GLU A 203 -8.52 14.81 0.08
C GLU A 203 -7.89 13.43 -0.13
N SER A 204 -6.57 13.34 -0.22
CA SER A 204 -5.86 12.08 -0.55
C SER A 204 -6.11 10.96 0.45
N ASN A 205 -6.24 11.30 1.72
CA ASN A 205 -6.62 10.39 2.81
C ASN A 205 -7.13 11.19 3.99
N LYS A 206 -8.43 11.15 4.26
CA LYS A 206 -9.04 11.90 5.37
C LYS A 206 -8.62 11.35 6.73
N ASN A 207 -7.99 12.19 7.53
CA ASN A 207 -7.54 11.89 8.88
C ASN A 207 -7.34 13.20 9.69
N ASP A 208 -7.25 13.09 11.00
CA ASP A 208 -7.17 14.25 11.91
C ASP A 208 -5.78 14.92 11.93
N PHE A 209 -4.79 14.40 11.22
CA PHE A 209 -3.44 14.96 11.19
C PHE A 209 -3.14 15.76 9.93
N THR A 210 -3.37 15.18 8.75
CA THR A 210 -3.01 15.85 7.48
C THR A 210 -4.17 16.65 6.89
N THR A 211 -5.41 16.18 7.02
CA THR A 211 -6.57 16.84 6.42
C THR A 211 -6.76 18.27 6.96
N PRO A 212 -6.89 18.53 8.28
CA PRO A 212 -7.10 19.88 8.77
C PRO A 212 -5.91 20.81 8.46
N ARG A 213 -4.68 20.27 8.49
CA ARG A 213 -3.47 21.00 8.15
C ARG A 213 -3.50 21.54 6.71
N PHE A 214 -3.87 20.70 5.75
CA PHE A 214 -3.90 21.12 4.35
C PHE A 214 -5.17 21.89 3.98
N LEU A 215 -6.30 21.63 4.63
CA LEU A 215 -7.48 22.48 4.53
C LEU A 215 -7.19 23.91 5.03
N LEU A 216 -6.44 24.06 6.13
CA LEU A 216 -6.05 25.38 6.62
C LEU A 216 -5.13 26.11 5.63
N LYS A 217 -4.17 25.40 5.01
CA LYS A 217 -3.32 25.97 3.96
C LYS A 217 -4.17 26.36 2.74
N ALA A 218 -5.09 25.50 2.30
CA ALA A 218 -6.00 25.75 1.20
C ALA A 218 -6.88 26.98 1.48
N GLY A 219 -7.49 27.05 2.66
CA GLY A 219 -8.32 28.18 3.06
C GLY A 219 -7.56 29.52 3.07
N LYS A 220 -6.35 29.54 3.63
CA LYS A 220 -5.47 30.73 3.61
C LYS A 220 -5.08 31.13 2.19
N THR A 221 -4.75 30.16 1.34
CA THR A 221 -4.38 30.42 -0.05
C THR A 221 -5.57 30.92 -0.87
N ALA A 222 -6.75 30.35 -0.67
CA ALA A 222 -7.99 30.79 -1.31
C ALA A 222 -8.35 32.24 -0.90
N LEU A 223 -8.19 32.61 0.38
CA LEU A 223 -8.34 34.00 0.84
C LEU A 223 -7.36 34.93 0.12
N ALA A 224 -6.08 34.54 0.00
CA ALA A 224 -5.07 35.34 -0.70
C ALA A 224 -5.38 35.53 -2.18
N LEU A 225 -6.08 34.57 -2.79
CA LEU A 225 -6.56 34.64 -4.18
C LEU A 225 -7.89 35.39 -4.33
N GLY A 226 -8.52 35.81 -3.23
CA GLY A 226 -9.84 36.41 -3.24
C GLY A 226 -11.00 35.44 -3.47
N GLN A 227 -10.72 34.12 -3.41
CA GLN A 227 -11.71 33.04 -3.56
C GLN A 227 -12.43 32.79 -2.24
N LYS A 228 -13.28 33.72 -1.83
CA LYS A 228 -13.92 33.73 -0.50
C LYS A 228 -14.82 32.51 -0.27
N GLU A 229 -15.58 32.07 -1.26
CA GLU A 229 -16.49 30.93 -1.17
C GLU A 229 -15.72 29.63 -0.92
N ASP A 230 -14.63 29.41 -1.66
CA ASP A 230 -13.76 28.24 -1.47
C ASP A 230 -13.06 28.29 -0.11
N ALA A 231 -12.56 29.46 0.30
CA ALA A 231 -11.95 29.62 1.60
C ALA A 231 -12.94 29.26 2.71
N LEU A 232 -14.18 29.78 2.63
CA LEU A 232 -15.24 29.50 3.60
C LEU A 232 -15.53 28.00 3.68
N LYS A 233 -15.62 27.32 2.53
CA LYS A 233 -15.82 25.86 2.45
C LYS A 233 -14.73 25.10 3.20
N TYR A 234 -13.45 25.38 2.92
CA TYR A 234 -12.34 24.65 3.55
C TYR A 234 -12.23 24.94 5.05
N LEU A 235 -12.43 26.18 5.45
CA LEU A 235 -12.33 26.57 6.85
C LEU A 235 -13.51 26.05 7.68
N THR A 236 -14.72 26.03 7.12
CA THR A 236 -15.89 25.46 7.78
C THR A 236 -15.75 23.95 7.95
N ASP A 237 -15.16 23.25 6.97
CA ASP A 237 -14.88 21.80 7.07
C ASP A 237 -13.96 21.50 8.28
N ILE A 238 -12.94 22.35 8.54
CA ILE A 238 -12.10 22.21 9.74
C ILE A 238 -12.93 22.39 11.01
N LYS A 239 -13.75 23.44 11.06
CA LYS A 239 -14.58 23.78 12.21
C LYS A 239 -15.56 22.66 12.58
N ASP A 240 -16.19 22.06 11.56
CA ASP A 240 -17.28 21.12 11.75
C ASP A 240 -16.78 19.68 11.98
N ASN A 241 -15.66 19.29 11.37
CA ASN A 241 -15.20 17.91 11.35
C ASN A 241 -13.86 17.68 12.06
N TYR A 242 -13.10 18.76 12.41
CA TYR A 242 -11.76 18.69 12.99
C TYR A 242 -11.56 19.69 14.13
N ASP A 243 -12.62 19.98 14.89
CA ASP A 243 -12.68 21.01 15.95
C ASP A 243 -11.68 20.81 17.09
N THR A 244 -11.23 19.56 17.30
CA THR A 244 -10.24 19.18 18.34
C THR A 244 -8.80 19.35 17.90
N THR A 245 -8.54 19.71 16.65
CA THR A 245 -7.18 19.84 16.09
C THR A 245 -6.60 21.23 16.34
N PRO A 246 -5.26 21.36 16.39
CA PRO A 246 -4.61 22.66 16.55
C PRO A 246 -4.99 23.67 15.46
N GLU A 247 -5.28 23.19 14.27
CA GLU A 247 -5.67 23.99 13.11
C GLU A 247 -7.00 24.73 13.34
N ALA A 248 -7.93 24.13 14.10
CA ALA A 248 -9.23 24.71 14.41
C ALA A 248 -9.12 26.01 15.22
N ALA A 249 -8.06 26.20 15.98
CA ALA A 249 -7.88 27.40 16.81
C ALA A 249 -7.84 28.71 16.01
N ALA A 250 -7.43 28.68 14.76
CA ALA A 250 -7.32 29.86 13.90
C ALA A 250 -8.51 30.08 12.97
N VAL A 251 -9.45 29.13 12.93
CA VAL A 251 -10.47 29.03 11.86
C VAL A 251 -11.51 30.12 11.95
N ASP A 252 -12.03 30.47 13.15
CA ASP A 252 -13.09 31.44 13.30
C ASP A 252 -12.69 32.83 12.77
N VAL A 253 -11.44 33.26 13.03
CA VAL A 253 -10.92 34.52 12.51
C VAL A 253 -10.84 34.48 10.98
N LEU A 254 -10.38 33.39 10.40
CA LEU A 254 -10.26 33.24 8.95
C LEU A 254 -11.62 33.17 8.26
N ILE A 255 -12.61 32.53 8.89
CA ILE A 255 -14.00 32.50 8.42
C ILE A 255 -14.58 33.95 8.38
N GLY A 256 -14.33 34.73 9.43
CA GLY A 256 -14.74 36.13 9.42
C GLY A 256 -14.11 36.97 8.31
N LEU A 257 -12.89 36.66 7.86
CA LEU A 257 -12.24 37.28 6.70
C LEU A 257 -12.80 36.81 5.35
N ALA A 258 -13.40 35.63 5.30
CA ALA A 258 -14.01 35.06 4.11
C ALA A 258 -15.43 35.57 3.85
N GLN A 259 -16.11 36.06 4.86
CA GLN A 259 -17.44 36.69 4.78
C GLN A 259 -17.36 38.13 4.27
#